data_62d65461685f2167b75fe4767ff0d30e
#
_entry.id   62d65461685f2167b75fe4767ff0d30e
#
_cell.length_a   1.000
_cell.length_b   1.000
_cell.length_c   1.000
_cell.angle_alpha   90.00
_cell.angle_beta   90.00
_cell.angle_gamma   90.00
#
_symmetry.space_group_name_H-M   'P 1'
#
loop_
_entity.id
_entity.type
_entity.pdbx_description
1 polymer ?
#
loop_
_entity_poly.entity_id
_entity_poly.type
_entity_poly.pdbx_seq_one_letter_code
_entity_poly.pdbx_strand_id
1 'polypeptide(L)'
;MTAVMPERETVQFPEPVVLTAQEYEALPESSRVELVDGVVTVMTPATMRHQIVVQKLRGVLESISPNDLKVVWEQEIRLAELGRRNPDVMVIEAGSFDLDRYSYPPEVVLLAAEVVSPHTQTVDRLHKPAEYAAAGVEHYWRVETLPTVAIHTYRLADSGRYVASGVFTEGDTVAAPGLPWAKVAVADIAP
;
A
#
# COMPACT_ATOMS: atom_id res chain seq x y z
N MET A 1 51.13 -19.12 -11.50
CA MET A 1 49.81 -19.80 -11.39
C MET A 1 48.74 -18.76 -11.54
N THR A 2 48.10 -18.70 -12.70
CA THR A 2 47.01 -17.75 -12.97
C THR A 2 45.71 -18.39 -12.46
N ALA A 3 45.08 -17.76 -11.47
CA ALA A 3 43.81 -18.24 -10.96
C ALA A 3 42.74 -18.03 -12.05
N VAL A 4 42.15 -19.10 -12.53
CA VAL A 4 40.98 -19.06 -13.41
C VAL A 4 39.79 -18.74 -12.52
N MET A 5 39.19 -17.56 -12.72
CA MET A 5 37.93 -17.21 -12.08
C MET A 5 36.83 -18.11 -12.68
N PRO A 6 35.99 -18.72 -11.85
CA PRO A 6 34.86 -19.49 -12.38
C PRO A 6 33.92 -18.56 -13.18
N GLU A 7 33.47 -19.03 -14.34
CA GLU A 7 32.46 -18.35 -15.11
C GLU A 7 31.22 -18.13 -14.21
N ARG A 8 30.70 -16.88 -14.20
CA ARG A 8 29.46 -16.57 -13.51
C ARG A 8 28.34 -17.30 -14.23
N GLU A 9 27.73 -18.26 -13.55
CA GLU A 9 26.48 -18.85 -14.04
C GLU A 9 25.47 -17.72 -14.25
N THR A 10 25.01 -17.57 -15.48
CA THR A 10 23.95 -16.61 -15.81
C THR A 10 22.65 -17.23 -15.32
N VAL A 11 22.09 -16.66 -14.24
CA VAL A 11 20.75 -17.05 -13.78
C VAL A 11 19.76 -16.58 -14.82
N GLN A 12 19.15 -17.51 -15.56
CA GLN A 12 18.05 -17.22 -16.47
C GLN A 12 16.78 -17.18 -15.63
N PHE A 13 16.16 -16.00 -15.55
CA PHE A 13 14.80 -15.88 -15.03
C PHE A 13 13.82 -16.31 -16.13
N PRO A 14 12.75 -17.05 -15.79
CA PRO A 14 11.71 -17.35 -16.75
C PRO A 14 11.08 -16.03 -17.26
N GLU A 15 10.62 -16.05 -18.51
CA GLU A 15 9.84 -14.93 -19.06
C GLU A 15 8.66 -14.61 -18.12
N PRO A 16 8.35 -13.32 -17.90
CA PRO A 16 7.24 -12.94 -17.06
C PRO A 16 5.93 -13.49 -17.64
N VAL A 17 5.15 -14.17 -16.82
CA VAL A 17 3.82 -14.65 -17.19
C VAL A 17 2.86 -13.48 -17.07
N VAL A 18 2.27 -13.08 -18.19
CA VAL A 18 1.21 -12.06 -18.23
C VAL A 18 -0.12 -12.77 -18.10
N LEU A 19 -0.88 -12.44 -17.07
CA LEU A 19 -2.19 -13.01 -16.79
C LEU A 19 -3.30 -12.00 -17.13
N THR A 20 -4.41 -12.50 -17.61
CA THR A 20 -5.68 -11.79 -17.62
C THR A 20 -6.21 -11.67 -16.18
N ALA A 21 -7.15 -10.76 -15.93
CA ALA A 21 -7.81 -10.65 -14.63
C ALA A 21 -8.43 -11.97 -14.18
N GLN A 22 -9.07 -12.71 -15.09
CA GLN A 22 -9.71 -14.00 -14.79
C GLN A 22 -8.69 -15.09 -14.42
N GLU A 23 -7.55 -15.15 -15.11
CA GLU A 23 -6.48 -16.09 -14.79
C GLU A 23 -5.84 -15.78 -13.45
N TYR A 24 -5.64 -14.50 -13.14
CA TYR A 24 -5.15 -14.06 -11.84
C TYR A 24 -6.11 -14.42 -10.70
N GLU A 25 -7.41 -14.17 -10.87
CA GLU A 25 -8.44 -14.49 -9.88
C GLU A 25 -8.62 -16.01 -9.66
N ALA A 26 -8.17 -16.83 -10.60
CA ALA A 26 -8.14 -18.29 -10.47
C ALA A 26 -6.90 -18.83 -9.73
N LEU A 27 -5.92 -17.97 -9.41
CA LEU A 27 -4.75 -18.36 -8.61
C LEU A 27 -5.17 -18.71 -7.17
N PRO A 28 -4.42 -19.57 -6.48
CA PRO A 28 -4.61 -19.79 -5.05
C PRO A 28 -4.46 -18.47 -4.27
N GLU A 29 -5.30 -18.26 -3.28
CA GLU A 29 -5.24 -17.08 -2.42
C GLU A 29 -3.84 -16.86 -1.86
N SER A 30 -3.30 -15.65 -2.05
CA SER A 30 -2.01 -15.26 -1.51
C SER A 30 -1.93 -13.75 -1.35
N SER A 31 -1.76 -13.28 -0.12
CA SER A 31 -1.48 -11.87 0.18
C SER A 31 -0.08 -11.42 -0.23
N ARG A 32 0.74 -12.34 -0.78
CA ARG A 32 2.14 -12.07 -1.16
C ARG A 32 2.34 -11.84 -2.65
N VAL A 33 1.29 -11.69 -3.41
CA VAL A 33 1.36 -11.39 -4.84
C VAL A 33 0.55 -10.15 -5.15
N GLU A 34 1.02 -9.41 -6.14
CA GLU A 34 0.34 -8.28 -6.74
C GLU A 34 0.31 -8.49 -8.26
N LEU A 35 -0.67 -7.91 -8.93
CA LEU A 35 -0.72 -7.89 -10.40
C LEU A 35 -0.37 -6.48 -10.88
N VAL A 36 0.74 -6.36 -11.58
CA VAL A 36 1.27 -5.09 -12.09
C VAL A 36 1.36 -5.18 -13.60
N ASP A 37 0.53 -4.44 -14.32
CA ASP A 37 0.45 -4.48 -15.79
C ASP A 37 0.31 -5.91 -16.35
N GLY A 38 -0.49 -6.75 -15.66
CA GLY A 38 -0.68 -8.15 -16.00
C GLY A 38 0.42 -9.09 -15.53
N VAL A 39 1.49 -8.59 -14.93
CA VAL A 39 2.60 -9.43 -14.42
C VAL A 39 2.41 -9.70 -12.93
N VAL A 40 2.41 -10.99 -12.57
CA VAL A 40 2.39 -11.40 -11.16
C VAL A 40 3.73 -11.08 -10.51
N THR A 41 3.67 -10.22 -9.52
CA THR A 41 4.85 -9.81 -8.74
C THR A 41 4.76 -10.41 -7.34
N VAL A 42 5.79 -11.14 -6.94
CA VAL A 42 5.88 -11.72 -5.59
C VAL A 42 6.46 -10.68 -4.65
N MET A 43 5.76 -10.40 -3.57
CA MET A 43 6.21 -9.45 -2.55
C MET A 43 7.28 -10.09 -1.66
N THR A 44 8.32 -9.33 -1.34
CA THR A 44 9.36 -9.75 -0.39
C THR A 44 8.84 -9.67 1.05
N PRO A 45 9.30 -10.54 1.97
CA PRO A 45 8.94 -10.44 3.38
C PRO A 45 9.30 -9.06 3.96
N ALA A 46 8.35 -8.47 4.68
CA ALA A 46 8.55 -7.19 5.35
C ALA A 46 9.42 -7.34 6.62
N THR A 47 10.13 -6.27 6.99
CA THR A 47 10.89 -6.25 8.24
C THR A 47 9.96 -6.17 9.45
N MET A 48 10.44 -6.57 10.64
CA MET A 48 9.68 -6.43 11.88
C MET A 48 9.30 -4.96 12.18
N ARG A 49 10.19 -4.01 11.86
CA ARG A 49 9.90 -2.56 11.98
C ARG A 49 8.67 -2.19 11.17
N HIS A 50 8.59 -2.60 9.92
CA HIS A 50 7.44 -2.37 9.04
C HIS A 50 6.17 -2.97 9.66
N GLN A 51 6.20 -4.23 10.08
CA GLN A 51 5.04 -4.92 10.66
C GLN A 51 4.52 -4.23 11.93
N ILE A 52 5.43 -3.74 12.80
CA ILE A 52 5.03 -3.00 14.01
C ILE A 52 4.32 -1.70 13.63
N VAL A 53 4.84 -0.94 12.66
CA VAL A 53 4.24 0.32 12.22
C VAL A 53 2.88 0.07 11.57
N VAL A 54 2.75 -0.94 10.70
CA VAL A 54 1.47 -1.34 10.09
C VAL A 54 0.43 -1.69 11.17
N GLN A 55 0.80 -2.56 12.13
CA GLN A 55 -0.10 -2.98 13.20
C GLN A 55 -0.57 -1.79 14.06
N LYS A 56 0.34 -0.88 14.40
CA LYS A 56 0.01 0.30 15.21
C LYS A 56 -0.86 1.28 14.43
N LEU A 57 -0.50 1.60 13.16
CA LEU A 57 -1.29 2.47 12.30
C LEU A 57 -2.72 1.95 12.15
N ARG A 58 -2.87 0.65 11.85
CA ARG A 58 -4.16 -0.02 11.78
C ARG A 58 -4.94 0.16 13.08
N GLY A 59 -4.35 -0.18 14.24
CA GLY A 59 -5.01 -0.11 15.54
C GLY A 59 -5.47 1.30 15.90
N VAL A 60 -4.64 2.32 15.62
CA VAL A 60 -5.02 3.72 15.81
C VAL A 60 -6.19 4.09 14.91
N LEU A 61 -6.10 3.83 13.60
CA LEU A 61 -7.18 4.12 12.66
C LEU A 61 -8.48 3.40 13.04
N GLU A 62 -8.43 2.12 13.42
CA GLU A 62 -9.60 1.36 13.90
C GLU A 62 -10.27 2.02 15.12
N SER A 63 -9.47 2.56 16.04
CA SER A 63 -9.98 3.17 17.28
C SER A 63 -10.67 4.53 17.08
N ILE A 64 -10.33 5.24 16.00
CA ILE A 64 -10.82 6.60 15.73
C ILE A 64 -11.74 6.70 14.51
N SER A 65 -11.88 5.61 13.74
CA SER A 65 -12.74 5.60 12.54
C SER A 65 -14.21 5.80 12.88
N PRO A 66 -14.92 6.64 12.15
CA PRO A 66 -16.37 6.73 12.22
C PRO A 66 -17.06 5.40 11.89
N ASN A 67 -18.30 5.21 12.36
CA ASN A 67 -19.04 3.95 12.19
C ASN A 67 -19.39 3.62 10.74
N ASP A 68 -19.42 4.59 9.86
CA ASP A 68 -19.66 4.47 8.41
C ASP A 68 -18.41 4.09 7.63
N LEU A 69 -17.26 3.98 8.31
CA LEU A 69 -15.99 3.55 7.74
C LEU A 69 -15.48 2.27 8.40
N LYS A 70 -14.68 1.52 7.66
CA LYS A 70 -14.03 0.29 8.12
C LYS A 70 -12.56 0.28 7.74
N VAL A 71 -11.70 -0.05 8.70
CA VAL A 71 -10.28 -0.27 8.45
C VAL A 71 -10.08 -1.74 8.07
N VAL A 72 -9.38 -1.97 6.97
CA VAL A 72 -8.98 -3.30 6.50
C VAL A 72 -7.49 -3.26 6.15
N TRP A 73 -6.85 -4.43 6.08
CA TRP A 73 -5.41 -4.53 5.87
C TRP A 73 -5.07 -5.78 5.06
N GLU A 74 -3.97 -5.72 4.33
CA GLU A 74 -3.52 -6.83 3.47
C GLU A 74 -4.63 -7.36 2.55
N GLN A 75 -5.52 -6.45 2.12
CA GLN A 75 -6.61 -6.74 1.20
C GLN A 75 -6.36 -6.03 -0.13
N GLU A 76 -6.76 -6.67 -1.20
CA GLU A 76 -6.50 -6.21 -2.55
C GLU A 76 -7.41 -5.05 -2.98
N ILE A 77 -6.84 -4.07 -3.69
CA ILE A 77 -7.60 -3.09 -4.47
C ILE A 77 -7.47 -3.45 -5.96
N ARG A 78 -8.60 -3.51 -6.66
CA ARG A 78 -8.67 -3.66 -8.12
C ARG A 78 -8.50 -2.31 -8.80
N LEU A 79 -7.27 -1.91 -9.11
CA LEU A 79 -6.98 -0.59 -9.65
C LEU A 79 -7.33 -0.46 -11.13
N ALA A 80 -7.15 -1.54 -11.89
CA ALA A 80 -7.42 -1.62 -13.33
C ALA A 80 -7.66 -3.07 -13.73
N GLU A 81 -7.96 -3.34 -15.00
CA GLU A 81 -8.14 -4.70 -15.51
C GLU A 81 -6.92 -5.59 -15.22
N LEU A 82 -5.71 -5.04 -15.39
CA LEU A 82 -4.44 -5.74 -15.17
C LEU A 82 -3.67 -5.22 -13.94
N GLY A 83 -4.34 -4.54 -13.02
CA GLY A 83 -3.72 -3.92 -11.85
C GLY A 83 -4.39 -4.33 -10.54
N ARG A 84 -3.63 -4.95 -9.65
CA ARG A 84 -4.02 -5.33 -8.30
C ARG A 84 -2.92 -4.97 -7.33
N ARG A 85 -3.26 -4.24 -6.27
CA ARG A 85 -2.33 -3.87 -5.21
C ARG A 85 -2.89 -4.21 -3.85
N ASN A 86 -2.01 -4.61 -2.94
CA ASN A 86 -2.33 -4.90 -1.54
C ASN A 86 -1.74 -3.80 -0.65
N PRO A 87 -2.47 -2.71 -0.37
CA PRO A 87 -1.99 -1.71 0.58
C PRO A 87 -1.86 -2.30 1.99
N ASP A 88 -0.86 -1.85 2.73
CA ASP A 88 -0.64 -2.31 4.09
C ASP A 88 -1.85 -2.05 5.00
N VAL A 89 -2.48 -0.88 4.84
CA VAL A 89 -3.73 -0.50 5.53
C VAL A 89 -4.59 0.31 4.56
N MET A 90 -5.90 0.05 4.55
CA MET A 90 -6.85 0.90 3.85
C MET A 90 -8.10 1.17 4.68
N VAL A 91 -8.79 2.26 4.36
CA VAL A 91 -10.08 2.60 4.93
C VAL A 91 -11.12 2.59 3.83
N ILE A 92 -12.18 1.85 4.04
CA ILE A 92 -13.28 1.66 3.10
C ILE A 92 -14.61 2.12 3.69
N GLU A 93 -15.61 2.31 2.85
CA GLU A 93 -17.01 2.45 3.28
C GLU A 93 -17.46 1.19 4.03
N ALA A 94 -18.02 1.34 5.23
CA ALA A 94 -18.43 0.20 6.06
C ALA A 94 -19.50 -0.67 5.40
N GLY A 95 -20.38 -0.09 4.56
CA GLY A 95 -21.39 -0.83 3.79
C GLY A 95 -20.82 -1.77 2.74
N SER A 96 -19.55 -1.62 2.38
CA SER A 96 -18.84 -2.49 1.42
C SER A 96 -18.04 -3.60 2.08
N PHE A 97 -17.96 -3.59 3.42
CA PHE A 97 -17.23 -4.61 4.17
C PHE A 97 -17.95 -5.95 4.14
N ASP A 98 -17.19 -6.99 3.80
CA ASP A 98 -17.65 -8.37 3.75
C ASP A 98 -16.52 -9.29 4.23
N LEU A 99 -16.81 -10.21 5.15
CA LEU A 99 -15.82 -11.11 5.75
C LEU A 99 -15.19 -12.09 4.75
N ASP A 100 -15.94 -12.41 3.68
CA ASP A 100 -15.51 -13.37 2.67
C ASP A 100 -14.89 -12.69 1.44
N ARG A 101 -14.80 -11.36 1.48
CA ARG A 101 -14.20 -10.57 0.38
C ARG A 101 -12.71 -10.37 0.60
N TYR A 102 -11.93 -10.63 -0.42
CA TYR A 102 -10.46 -10.41 -0.44
C TYR A 102 -10.01 -9.25 -1.34
N SER A 103 -10.92 -8.68 -2.15
CA SER A 103 -10.59 -7.56 -3.03
C SER A 103 -11.71 -6.52 -3.07
N TYR A 104 -11.33 -5.26 -3.19
CA TYR A 104 -12.25 -4.12 -3.20
C TYR A 104 -12.08 -3.29 -4.47
N PRO A 105 -13.17 -2.77 -5.05
CA PRO A 105 -13.08 -1.80 -6.12
C PRO A 105 -12.62 -0.44 -5.53
N PRO A 106 -11.89 0.40 -6.30
CA PRO A 106 -11.31 1.63 -5.78
C PRO A 106 -12.33 2.66 -5.31
N GLU A 107 -13.55 2.63 -5.84
CA GLU A 107 -14.62 3.58 -5.52
C GLU A 107 -15.07 3.52 -4.06
N VAL A 108 -14.87 2.40 -3.37
CA VAL A 108 -15.22 2.25 -1.95
C VAL A 108 -14.03 2.52 -1.03
N VAL A 109 -12.85 2.76 -1.58
CA VAL A 109 -11.61 2.99 -0.83
C VAL A 109 -11.40 4.49 -0.62
N LEU A 110 -11.55 4.95 0.61
CA LEU A 110 -11.34 6.34 0.99
C LEU A 110 -9.85 6.67 1.16
N LEU A 111 -9.09 5.75 1.76
CA LEU A 111 -7.67 5.92 2.07
C LEU A 111 -6.90 4.63 1.78
N ALA A 112 -5.82 4.73 1.03
CA ALA A 112 -4.78 3.71 0.95
C ALA A 112 -3.52 4.20 1.67
N ALA A 113 -2.95 3.37 2.55
CA ALA A 113 -1.74 3.69 3.30
C ALA A 113 -0.67 2.61 3.09
N GLU A 114 0.54 3.05 2.75
CA GLU A 114 1.71 2.21 2.52
C GLU A 114 2.81 2.54 3.51
N VAL A 115 3.37 1.54 4.15
CA VAL A 115 4.51 1.68 5.07
C VAL A 115 5.78 1.30 4.31
N VAL A 116 6.62 2.28 4.04
CA VAL A 116 7.81 2.11 3.20
C VAL A 116 8.82 1.18 3.85
N SER A 117 9.24 0.16 3.12
CA SER A 117 10.36 -0.70 3.48
C SER A 117 11.61 -0.38 2.65
N PRO A 118 12.82 -0.79 3.05
CA PRO A 118 14.04 -0.54 2.27
C PRO A 118 13.99 -1.08 0.84
N HIS A 119 13.20 -2.13 0.58
CA HIS A 119 13.11 -2.78 -0.72
C HIS A 119 11.99 -2.24 -1.61
N THR A 120 11.00 -1.53 -1.05
CA THR A 120 9.82 -1.03 -1.78
C THR A 120 9.84 0.48 -2.04
N GLN A 121 10.90 1.20 -1.64
CA GLN A 121 10.98 2.66 -1.66
C GLN A 121 10.54 3.30 -2.99
N THR A 122 11.04 2.80 -4.12
CA THR A 122 10.69 3.36 -5.43
C THR A 122 9.22 3.09 -5.78
N VAL A 123 8.75 1.89 -5.48
CA VAL A 123 7.37 1.48 -5.77
C VAL A 123 6.39 2.30 -4.92
N ASP A 124 6.62 2.39 -3.60
CA ASP A 124 5.72 3.10 -2.66
C ASP A 124 5.78 4.63 -2.81
N ARG A 125 6.91 5.17 -3.33
CA ARG A 125 7.05 6.62 -3.52
C ARG A 125 6.62 7.13 -4.88
N LEU A 126 6.66 6.30 -5.94
CA LEU A 126 6.42 6.73 -7.31
C LEU A 126 5.33 5.94 -8.02
N HIS A 127 5.38 4.60 -8.00
CA HIS A 127 4.47 3.77 -8.80
C HIS A 127 3.08 3.67 -8.16
N LYS A 128 2.98 3.15 -6.93
CA LYS A 128 1.69 2.99 -6.24
C LYS A 128 0.88 4.30 -6.12
N PRO A 129 1.46 5.47 -5.75
CA PRO A 129 0.69 6.71 -5.75
C PRO A 129 0.11 7.07 -7.11
N ALA A 130 0.83 6.84 -8.20
CA ALA A 130 0.32 7.11 -9.54
C ALA A 130 -0.83 6.18 -9.92
N GLU A 131 -0.72 4.91 -9.56
CA GLU A 131 -1.74 3.89 -9.81
C GLU A 131 -3.00 4.11 -8.97
N TYR A 132 -2.87 4.41 -7.66
CA TYR A 132 -4.00 4.75 -6.79
C TYR A 132 -4.71 6.03 -7.24
N ALA A 133 -3.95 7.06 -7.66
CA ALA A 133 -4.52 8.28 -8.20
C ALA A 133 -5.30 8.03 -9.50
N ALA A 134 -4.75 7.25 -10.42
CA ALA A 134 -5.39 6.89 -11.68
C ALA A 134 -6.68 6.07 -11.46
N ALA A 135 -6.73 5.27 -10.42
CA ALA A 135 -7.91 4.51 -10.00
C ALA A 135 -8.94 5.34 -9.23
N GLY A 136 -8.62 6.58 -8.85
CA GLY A 136 -9.56 7.49 -8.19
C GLY A 136 -9.61 7.38 -6.67
N VAL A 137 -8.67 6.68 -6.02
CA VAL A 137 -8.58 6.63 -4.55
C VAL A 137 -8.32 8.04 -4.02
N GLU A 138 -9.21 8.56 -3.15
CA GLU A 138 -9.20 9.99 -2.78
C GLU A 138 -7.96 10.36 -1.94
N HIS A 139 -7.56 9.50 -1.00
CA HIS A 139 -6.46 9.78 -0.09
C HIS A 139 -5.38 8.70 -0.16
N TYR A 140 -4.13 9.13 -0.14
CA TYR A 140 -2.96 8.27 -0.04
C TYR A 140 -2.06 8.73 1.10
N TRP A 141 -1.66 7.80 1.97
CA TRP A 141 -0.66 8.05 2.98
C TRP A 141 0.56 7.18 2.74
N ARG A 142 1.72 7.81 2.78
CA ARG A 142 3.00 7.12 2.77
C ARG A 142 3.68 7.28 4.12
N VAL A 143 3.93 6.18 4.79
CA VAL A 143 4.57 6.16 6.10
C VAL A 143 6.02 5.72 5.95
N GLU A 144 6.93 6.68 6.10
CA GLU A 144 8.36 6.40 6.16
C GLU A 144 8.70 5.85 7.55
N THR A 145 9.63 4.88 7.60
CA THR A 145 10.06 4.26 8.86
C THR A 145 11.50 4.56 9.21
N LEU A 146 12.26 5.18 8.31
CA LEU A 146 13.67 5.54 8.45
C LEU A 146 13.96 6.93 7.86
N PRO A 147 14.87 7.73 8.48
CA PRO A 147 15.57 7.47 9.74
C PRO A 147 14.66 7.51 10.98
N THR A 148 13.54 8.22 10.91
CA THR A 148 12.46 8.31 11.89
C THR A 148 11.13 8.09 11.21
N VAL A 149 10.08 7.83 11.99
CA VAL A 149 8.73 7.71 11.44
C VAL A 149 8.25 9.07 10.95
N ALA A 150 7.71 9.10 9.73
CA ALA A 150 7.05 10.28 9.18
C ALA A 150 5.86 9.86 8.31
N ILE A 151 4.74 10.57 8.44
CA ILE A 151 3.54 10.35 7.63
C ILE A 151 3.44 11.47 6.60
N HIS A 152 3.52 11.11 5.32
CA HIS A 152 3.26 11.99 4.19
C HIS A 152 1.83 11.75 3.72
N THR A 153 1.02 12.78 3.71
CA THR A 153 -0.38 12.69 3.27
C THR A 153 -0.56 13.35 1.92
N TYR A 154 -1.41 12.73 1.09
CA TYR A 154 -1.73 13.19 -0.25
C TYR A 154 -3.23 13.12 -0.47
N ARG A 155 -3.74 14.04 -1.27
CA ARG A 155 -5.12 14.07 -1.71
C ARG A 155 -5.20 14.13 -3.23
N LEU A 156 -6.16 13.40 -3.80
CA LEU A 156 -6.45 13.43 -5.23
C LEU A 156 -6.99 14.81 -5.62
N ALA A 157 -6.35 15.43 -6.61
CA ALA A 157 -6.81 16.70 -7.19
C ALA A 157 -7.64 16.44 -8.45
N ASP A 158 -8.39 17.45 -8.91
CA ASP A 158 -9.19 17.40 -10.13
C ASP A 158 -8.36 17.05 -11.39
N SER A 159 -7.05 17.24 -11.31
CA SER A 159 -6.10 16.83 -12.36
C SER A 159 -5.88 15.31 -12.47
N GLY A 160 -6.49 14.52 -11.60
CA GLY A 160 -6.27 13.06 -11.51
C GLY A 160 -4.90 12.68 -10.92
N ARG A 161 -4.25 13.59 -10.21
CA ARG A 161 -2.94 13.35 -9.56
C ARG A 161 -3.02 13.72 -8.08
N TYR A 162 -2.20 13.05 -7.28
CA TYR A 162 -2.06 13.42 -5.89
C TYR A 162 -1.29 14.75 -5.72
N VAL A 163 -1.80 15.58 -4.83
CA VAL A 163 -1.13 16.76 -4.31
C VAL A 163 -0.80 16.50 -2.84
N ALA A 164 0.44 16.80 -2.44
CA ALA A 164 0.86 16.68 -1.05
C ALA A 164 0.02 17.60 -0.17
N SER A 165 -0.52 17.07 0.91
CA SER A 165 -1.37 17.79 1.86
C SER A 165 -0.73 17.96 3.24
N GLY A 166 0.35 17.25 3.53
CA GLY A 166 1.14 17.41 4.77
C GLY A 166 2.27 16.42 4.92
N VAL A 167 3.19 16.76 5.80
CA VAL A 167 4.25 15.87 6.30
C VAL A 167 4.26 16.01 7.81
N PHE A 168 4.11 14.91 8.53
CA PHE A 168 3.98 14.84 9.97
C PHE A 168 5.09 13.95 10.53
N THR A 169 5.79 14.43 11.55
CA THR A 169 6.93 13.76 12.19
C THR A 169 6.67 13.54 13.68
N GLU A 170 7.62 12.99 14.40
CA GLU A 170 7.53 12.80 15.85
C GLU A 170 7.15 14.12 16.54
N GLY A 171 6.12 14.05 17.40
CA GLY A 171 5.51 15.21 18.06
C GLY A 171 4.30 15.80 17.33
N ASP A 172 4.11 15.47 16.06
CA ASP A 172 2.96 15.93 15.29
C ASP A 172 1.77 14.96 15.39
N THR A 173 0.58 15.52 15.16
CA THR A 173 -0.65 14.74 14.89
C THR A 173 -1.11 15.04 13.48
N VAL A 174 -1.43 14.00 12.71
CA VAL A 174 -1.93 14.14 11.34
C VAL A 174 -3.18 15.03 11.31
N ALA A 175 -3.19 15.96 10.37
CA ALA A 175 -4.32 16.87 10.10
C ALA A 175 -4.54 16.91 8.57
N ALA A 176 -4.90 15.78 7.98
CA ALA A 176 -5.10 15.65 6.53
C ALA A 176 -6.42 16.31 6.10
N PRO A 177 -6.41 17.23 5.12
CA PRO A 177 -7.63 17.77 4.54
C PRO A 177 -8.50 16.65 3.95
N GLY A 178 -9.81 16.70 4.21
CA GLY A 178 -10.78 15.67 3.78
C GLY A 178 -10.92 14.51 4.76
N LEU A 179 -9.98 14.33 5.71
CA LEU A 179 -10.01 13.27 6.73
C LEU A 179 -9.96 13.89 8.15
N PRO A 180 -10.96 14.69 8.58
CA PRO A 180 -10.90 15.41 9.87
C PRO A 180 -10.88 14.48 11.07
N TRP A 181 -11.36 13.25 10.91
CA TRP A 181 -11.39 12.21 11.94
C TRP A 181 -10.03 11.50 12.11
N ALA A 182 -9.20 11.42 11.06
CA ALA A 182 -7.97 10.65 11.03
C ALA A 182 -6.82 11.36 11.78
N LYS A 183 -7.00 11.58 13.08
CA LYS A 183 -6.06 12.24 13.98
C LYS A 183 -5.05 11.24 14.55
N VAL A 184 -4.06 10.87 13.76
CA VAL A 184 -3.00 9.92 14.15
C VAL A 184 -1.82 10.71 14.71
N ALA A 185 -1.49 10.55 15.99
CA ALA A 185 -0.22 11.05 16.52
C ALA A 185 0.92 10.17 16.01
N VAL A 186 1.96 10.76 15.42
CA VAL A 186 3.07 10.01 14.83
C VAL A 186 3.79 9.15 15.86
N ALA A 187 3.86 9.62 17.12
CA ALA A 187 4.43 8.87 18.23
C ALA A 187 3.69 7.56 18.53
N ASP A 188 2.37 7.48 18.27
CA ASP A 188 1.57 6.28 18.55
C ASP A 188 1.88 5.13 17.60
N ILE A 189 2.39 5.43 16.39
CA ILE A 189 2.75 4.43 15.41
C ILE A 189 4.26 4.13 15.34
N ALA A 190 5.08 4.87 16.06
CA ALA A 190 6.53 4.62 16.13
C ALA A 190 6.83 3.25 16.76
N PRO A 191 7.80 2.47 16.23
CA PRO A 191 8.13 1.14 16.70
C PRO A 191 8.76 1.10 18.09
#